data_ab6bfde206327dc1c6561f987c1afc7b
#
_entry.id   ab6bfde206327dc1c6561f987c1afc7b
#
_cell.length_a   1.000
_cell.length_b   1.000
_cell.length_c   1.000
_cell.angle_alpha   90.00
_cell.angle_beta   90.00
_cell.angle_gamma   90.00
#
_symmetry.space_group_name_H-M   'P 1'
#
loop_
_entity.id
_entity.type
_entity.pdbx_description
1 polymer ?
#
loop_
_entity_poly.entity_id
_entity_poly.type
_entity_poly.pdbx_seq_one_letter_code
_entity_poly.pdbx_strand_id
1 'polypeptide(L)'
;LSYRGKKVFISGDTRVSEIYLPALQDADLVVHEAINRNMLESAAAALRRQDMDDQADKALRTLEYHSDTLELAALVEKAGARHLLLTHLIPAPPNFFTRRMFLDGMDERYSGQITLGEDGMQVSLPTP
;
A
#
# COMPACT_ATOMS: atom_id res chain seq x y z
N LEU A 1 15.37 6.23 6.53
CA LEU A 1 16.63 5.56 6.87
C LEU A 1 17.59 5.64 5.69
N SER A 2 18.86 5.95 5.95
CA SER A 2 19.91 5.94 4.92
C SER A 2 21.11 5.15 5.43
N TYR A 3 21.62 4.24 4.58
CA TYR A 3 22.78 3.43 4.92
C TYR A 3 23.52 3.01 3.65
N ARG A 4 24.85 3.22 3.61
CA ARG A 4 25.73 2.89 2.47
C ARG A 4 25.17 3.38 1.11
N GLY A 5 24.70 4.64 1.07
CA GLY A 5 24.14 5.23 -0.15
C GLY A 5 22.76 4.74 -0.55
N LYS A 6 22.12 3.88 0.25
CA LYS A 6 20.75 3.43 0.07
C LYS A 6 19.78 4.18 0.95
N LYS A 7 18.61 4.48 0.40
CA LYS A 7 17.54 5.22 1.08
C LYS A 7 16.29 4.34 1.21
N VAL A 8 15.86 4.11 2.45
CA VAL A 8 14.65 3.34 2.76
C VAL A 8 13.68 4.22 3.53
N PHE A 9 12.44 4.25 3.09
CA PHE A 9 11.31 4.87 3.80
C PHE A 9 10.41 3.76 4.37
N ILE A 10 9.95 3.93 5.60
CA ILE A 10 8.98 3.03 6.27
C ILE A 10 7.87 3.92 6.84
N SER A 11 6.63 3.69 6.40
CA SER A 11 5.51 4.57 6.76
C SER A 11 4.99 4.37 8.19
N GLY A 12 4.94 3.12 8.67
CA GLY A 12 3.98 2.76 9.72
C GLY A 12 2.54 2.92 9.21
N ASP A 13 1.56 2.95 10.11
CA ASP A 13 0.14 3.16 9.74
C ASP A 13 -0.13 4.65 9.55
N THR A 14 -0.53 5.04 8.34
CA THR A 14 -0.74 6.45 7.98
C THR A 14 -1.54 6.59 6.70
N ARG A 15 -2.10 7.77 6.48
CA ARG A 15 -2.68 8.14 5.19
C ARG A 15 -1.61 8.57 4.19
N VAL A 16 -1.92 8.46 2.90
CA VAL A 16 -1.14 9.10 1.84
C VAL A 16 -1.11 10.62 2.09
N SER A 17 0.10 11.19 2.08
CA SER A 17 0.29 12.61 2.28
C SER A 17 1.53 13.12 1.55
N GLU A 18 1.39 14.24 0.85
CA GLU A 18 2.51 14.91 0.18
C GLU A 18 3.59 15.42 1.14
N ILE A 19 3.30 15.52 2.44
CA ILE A 19 4.30 15.87 3.46
C ILE A 19 5.47 14.89 3.47
N TYR A 20 5.25 13.64 3.01
CA TYR A 20 6.29 12.62 2.93
C TYR A 20 7.16 12.71 1.67
N LEU A 21 6.80 13.53 0.67
CA LEU A 21 7.55 13.63 -0.59
C LEU A 21 9.06 13.82 -0.40
N PRO A 22 9.55 14.74 0.47
CA PRO A 22 10.99 14.91 0.67
C PRO A 22 11.68 13.65 1.21
N ALA A 23 10.97 12.88 2.03
CA ALA A 23 11.48 11.62 2.58
C ALA A 23 11.41 10.46 1.59
N LEU A 24 10.44 10.47 0.68
CA LEU A 24 10.23 9.46 -0.36
C LEU A 24 11.12 9.69 -1.57
N GLN A 25 11.53 10.93 -1.84
CA GLN A 25 12.24 11.31 -3.06
C GLN A 25 13.46 10.42 -3.31
N ASP A 26 13.48 9.79 -4.50
CA ASP A 26 14.54 8.90 -4.97
C ASP A 26 14.85 7.73 -4.01
N ALA A 27 13.88 7.30 -3.20
CA ALA A 27 14.07 6.18 -2.30
C ALA A 27 14.33 4.88 -3.09
N ASP A 28 15.30 4.10 -2.63
CA ASP A 28 15.56 2.76 -3.20
C ASP A 28 14.45 1.77 -2.83
N LEU A 29 13.88 1.91 -1.62
CA LEU A 29 12.77 1.10 -1.13
C LEU A 29 11.82 1.95 -0.29
N VAL A 30 10.55 1.86 -0.59
CA VAL A 30 9.44 2.39 0.21
C VAL A 30 8.67 1.20 0.76
N VAL A 31 8.66 1.03 2.08
CA VAL A 31 7.82 0.07 2.80
C VAL A 31 6.62 0.85 3.33
N HIS A 32 5.44 0.54 2.83
CA HIS A 32 4.25 1.32 3.14
C HIS A 32 3.04 0.42 3.40
N GLU A 33 2.21 0.81 4.36
CA GLU A 33 0.91 0.18 4.55
C GLU A 33 -0.03 0.50 3.39
N ALA A 34 -1.03 -0.34 3.15
CA ALA A 34 -1.96 -0.11 2.06
C ALA A 34 -3.36 -0.67 2.31
N ILE A 35 -4.36 0.11 1.93
CA ILE A 35 -5.76 -0.29 1.89
C ILE A 35 -6.25 -0.27 0.43
N ASN A 36 -6.87 -1.37 -0.02
CA ASN A 36 -7.53 -1.36 -1.31
C ASN A 36 -9.00 -0.96 -1.14
N ARG A 37 -9.33 0.27 -1.53
CA ARG A 37 -10.67 0.85 -1.42
C ARG A 37 -11.73 -0.02 -2.08
N ASN A 38 -11.52 -0.44 -3.32
CA ASN A 38 -12.51 -1.20 -4.09
C ASN A 38 -12.84 -2.54 -3.45
N MET A 39 -11.82 -3.25 -2.96
CA MET A 39 -12.00 -4.52 -2.24
C MET A 39 -12.75 -4.30 -0.93
N LEU A 40 -12.43 -3.24 -0.19
CA LEU A 40 -13.07 -2.93 1.07
C LEU A 40 -14.55 -2.53 0.89
N GLU A 41 -14.86 -1.70 -0.10
CA GLU A 41 -16.22 -1.31 -0.44
C GLU A 41 -17.06 -2.52 -0.88
N SER A 42 -16.47 -3.44 -1.65
CA SER A 42 -17.11 -4.69 -2.04
C SER A 42 -17.40 -5.59 -0.82
N ALA A 43 -16.45 -5.68 0.11
CA ALA A 43 -16.63 -6.42 1.35
C ALA A 43 -17.72 -5.80 2.23
N ALA A 44 -17.74 -4.47 2.37
CA ALA A 44 -18.78 -3.75 3.12
C ALA A 44 -20.17 -3.95 2.50
N ALA A 45 -20.28 -3.92 1.16
CA ALA A 45 -21.54 -4.22 0.47
C ALA A 45 -22.01 -5.66 0.72
N ALA A 46 -21.09 -6.63 0.80
CA ALA A 46 -21.42 -8.02 1.13
C ALA A 46 -21.92 -8.15 2.58
N LEU A 47 -21.33 -7.43 3.53
CA LEU A 47 -21.78 -7.38 4.92
C LEU A 47 -23.20 -6.79 5.03
N ARG A 48 -23.50 -5.70 4.34
CA ARG A 48 -24.84 -5.10 4.31
C ARG A 48 -25.92 -6.03 3.77
N ARG A 49 -25.58 -6.86 2.75
CA ARG A 49 -26.52 -7.89 2.26
C ARG A 49 -26.84 -8.97 3.29
N GLN A 50 -26.08 -9.04 4.39
CA GLN A 50 -26.26 -9.97 5.51
C GLN A 50 -26.78 -9.27 6.75
N ASP A 51 -27.34 -8.05 6.60
CA ASP A 51 -27.83 -7.20 7.69
C ASP A 51 -26.76 -6.87 8.77
N MET A 52 -25.47 -6.79 8.34
CA MET A 52 -24.33 -6.49 9.19
C MET A 52 -23.83 -5.05 8.98
N ASP A 53 -24.74 -4.08 9.09
CA ASP A 53 -24.46 -2.67 8.77
C ASP A 53 -23.37 -2.05 9.65
N ASP A 54 -23.37 -2.34 10.95
CA ASP A 54 -22.35 -1.83 11.89
C ASP A 54 -20.94 -2.29 11.51
N GLN A 55 -20.78 -3.54 11.05
CA GLN A 55 -19.51 -4.08 10.61
C GLN A 55 -19.08 -3.44 9.28
N ALA A 56 -20.02 -3.25 8.35
CA ALA A 56 -19.76 -2.55 7.09
C ALA A 56 -19.28 -1.11 7.35
N ASP A 57 -19.93 -0.38 8.24
CA ASP A 57 -19.55 0.99 8.57
C ASP A 57 -18.20 1.06 9.28
N LYS A 58 -17.88 0.11 10.16
CA LYS A 58 -16.54 0.00 10.77
C LYS A 58 -15.46 -0.23 9.73
N ALA A 59 -15.71 -1.16 8.79
CA ALA A 59 -14.76 -1.44 7.71
C ALA A 59 -14.51 -0.17 6.87
N LEU A 60 -15.55 0.53 6.43
CA LEU A 60 -15.40 1.73 5.61
C LEU A 60 -14.70 2.89 6.33
N ARG A 61 -14.85 3.01 7.65
CA ARG A 61 -14.12 4.03 8.42
C ARG A 61 -12.60 3.85 8.39
N THR A 62 -12.10 2.65 8.13
CA THR A 62 -10.64 2.43 7.99
C THR A 62 -10.03 3.22 6.83
N LEU A 63 -10.83 3.58 5.81
CA LEU A 63 -10.39 4.45 4.72
C LEU A 63 -9.97 5.86 5.17
N GLU A 64 -10.41 6.28 6.36
CA GLU A 64 -10.12 7.63 6.86
C GLU A 64 -8.69 7.78 7.39
N TYR A 65 -8.02 6.67 7.72
CA TYR A 65 -6.70 6.70 8.37
C TYR A 65 -5.67 5.71 7.80
N HIS A 66 -5.99 5.04 6.69
CA HIS A 66 -5.06 4.19 5.93
C HIS A 66 -4.83 4.71 4.51
N SER A 67 -3.78 4.24 3.88
CA SER A 67 -3.33 4.70 2.55
C SER A 67 -3.96 3.88 1.43
N ASP A 68 -4.80 4.52 0.62
CA ASP A 68 -5.35 3.89 -0.58
C ASP A 68 -4.25 3.52 -1.58
N THR A 69 -4.34 2.31 -2.15
CA THR A 69 -3.34 1.76 -3.08
C THR A 69 -3.06 2.66 -4.27
N LEU A 70 -4.10 3.23 -4.89
CA LEU A 70 -3.97 4.05 -6.10
C LEU A 70 -3.40 5.44 -5.80
N GLU A 71 -3.79 6.04 -4.67
CA GLU A 71 -3.23 7.31 -4.21
C GLU A 71 -1.75 7.14 -3.83
N LEU A 72 -1.42 6.03 -3.17
CA LEU A 72 -0.04 5.70 -2.79
C LEU A 72 0.83 5.48 -4.03
N ALA A 73 0.35 4.74 -5.03
CA ALA A 73 1.07 4.53 -6.30
C ALA A 73 1.41 5.87 -6.97
N ALA A 74 0.45 6.79 -7.05
CA ALA A 74 0.69 8.12 -7.61
C ALA A 74 1.71 8.94 -6.80
N LEU A 75 1.69 8.84 -5.47
CA LEU A 75 2.64 9.54 -4.59
C LEU A 75 4.08 9.03 -4.79
N VAL A 76 4.27 7.70 -4.83
CA VAL A 76 5.62 7.11 -5.01
C VAL A 76 6.16 7.34 -6.42
N GLU A 77 5.31 7.39 -7.46
CA GLU A 77 5.69 7.82 -8.80
C GLU A 77 6.20 9.26 -8.79
N LYS A 78 5.44 10.18 -8.19
CA LYS A 78 5.82 11.59 -8.05
C LYS A 78 7.15 11.76 -7.32
N ALA A 79 7.43 10.88 -6.35
CA ALA A 79 8.68 10.88 -5.58
C ALA A 79 9.86 10.27 -6.33
N GLY A 80 9.66 9.59 -7.45
CA GLY A 80 10.72 8.87 -8.16
C GLY A 80 11.31 7.69 -7.38
N ALA A 81 10.55 7.13 -6.43
CA ALA A 81 10.97 5.95 -5.68
C ALA A 81 11.09 4.74 -6.61
N ARG A 82 12.01 3.81 -6.31
CA ARG A 82 12.34 2.70 -7.22
C ARG A 82 11.53 1.44 -6.96
N HIS A 83 11.24 1.16 -5.70
CA HIS A 83 10.57 -0.06 -5.28
C HIS A 83 9.58 0.24 -4.16
N LEU A 84 8.31 -0.13 -4.36
CA LEU A 84 7.25 -0.06 -3.36
C LEU A 84 6.95 -1.46 -2.84
N LEU A 85 7.19 -1.69 -1.55
CA LEU A 85 6.80 -2.89 -0.82
C LEU A 85 5.59 -2.56 0.04
N LEU A 86 4.48 -3.23 -0.23
CA LEU A 86 3.25 -3.07 0.52
C LEU A 86 3.21 -4.03 1.72
N THR A 87 2.87 -3.50 2.88
CA THR A 87 2.71 -4.23 4.13
C THR A 87 1.37 -3.85 4.78
N HIS A 88 0.98 -4.49 5.89
CA HIS A 88 -0.28 -4.18 6.59
C HIS A 88 -1.46 -4.03 5.60
N LEU A 89 -1.69 -5.09 4.81
CA LEU A 89 -2.65 -5.07 3.70
C LEU A 89 -4.10 -5.14 4.19
N ILE A 90 -4.94 -4.20 3.77
CA ILE A 90 -6.35 -4.13 4.17
C ILE A 90 -7.25 -4.09 2.91
N PRO A 91 -8.19 -5.04 2.75
CA PRO A 91 -8.28 -6.31 3.46
C PRO A 91 -7.11 -7.23 3.11
N ALA A 92 -6.68 -8.07 4.04
CA ALA A 92 -5.59 -9.01 3.80
C ALA A 92 -6.00 -10.01 2.69
N PRO A 93 -5.27 -10.07 1.56
CA PRO A 93 -5.65 -10.94 0.45
C PRO A 93 -5.26 -12.39 0.73
N PRO A 94 -6.23 -13.34 0.84
CA PRO A 94 -5.97 -14.69 1.31
C PRO A 94 -5.37 -15.64 0.25
N ASN A 95 -5.39 -15.26 -1.02
CA ASN A 95 -4.95 -16.13 -2.11
C ASN A 95 -4.39 -15.35 -3.30
N PHE A 96 -3.86 -16.07 -4.27
CA PHE A 96 -3.22 -15.48 -5.46
C PHE A 96 -4.15 -14.52 -6.23
N PHE A 97 -5.42 -14.85 -6.42
CA PHE A 97 -6.35 -14.00 -7.18
C PHE A 97 -6.63 -12.68 -6.45
N THR A 98 -6.88 -12.74 -5.16
CA THR A 98 -7.13 -11.55 -4.34
C THR A 98 -5.87 -10.70 -4.18
N ARG A 99 -4.68 -11.30 -4.14
CA ARG A 99 -3.39 -10.58 -4.18
C ARG A 99 -3.24 -9.79 -5.49
N ARG A 100 -3.61 -10.40 -6.62
CA ARG A 100 -3.59 -9.71 -7.91
C ARG A 100 -4.61 -8.58 -7.96
N MET A 101 -5.84 -8.82 -7.47
CA MET A 101 -6.86 -7.77 -7.34
C MET A 101 -6.43 -6.61 -6.44
N PHE A 102 -5.65 -6.90 -5.39
CA PHE A 102 -5.13 -5.87 -4.48
C PHE A 102 -4.23 -4.86 -5.20
N LEU A 103 -3.51 -5.29 -6.22
CA LEU A 103 -2.59 -4.46 -7.02
C LEU A 103 -3.26 -3.80 -8.23
N ASP A 104 -4.53 -4.08 -8.50
CA ASP A 104 -5.23 -3.63 -9.70
C ASP A 104 -5.17 -2.10 -9.86
N GLY A 105 -4.78 -1.64 -11.04
CA GLY A 105 -4.64 -0.23 -11.38
C GLY A 105 -3.40 0.49 -10.81
N MET A 106 -2.59 -0.18 -9.98
CA MET A 106 -1.39 0.46 -9.43
C MET A 106 -0.29 0.64 -10.49
N ASP A 107 -0.15 -0.29 -11.42
CA ASP A 107 0.82 -0.25 -12.53
C ASP A 107 0.52 0.84 -13.57
N GLU A 108 -0.72 1.30 -13.63
CA GLU A 108 -1.11 2.48 -14.44
C GLU A 108 -0.64 3.81 -13.81
N ARG A 109 -0.30 3.81 -12.53
CA ARG A 109 0.04 5.00 -11.74
C ARG A 109 1.48 5.02 -11.23
N TYR A 110 2.15 3.88 -11.22
CA TYR A 110 3.52 3.74 -10.77
C TYR A 110 4.31 2.80 -11.66
N SER A 111 5.38 3.31 -12.24
CA SER A 111 6.25 2.60 -13.20
C SER A 111 7.34 1.76 -12.54
N GLY A 112 7.56 1.93 -11.24
CA GLY A 112 8.57 1.18 -10.48
C GLY A 112 8.11 -0.22 -10.09
N GLN A 113 8.95 -0.92 -9.36
CA GLN A 113 8.63 -2.26 -8.86
C GLN A 113 7.63 -2.19 -7.70
N ILE A 114 6.59 -3.03 -7.75
CA ILE A 114 5.64 -3.21 -6.64
C ILE A 114 5.72 -4.64 -6.13
N THR A 115 5.80 -4.80 -4.81
CA THR A 115 5.81 -6.10 -4.15
C THR A 115 4.79 -6.12 -3.01
N LEU A 116 3.96 -7.16 -2.95
CA LEU A 116 3.17 -7.45 -1.74
C LEU A 116 4.07 -8.16 -0.72
N GLY A 117 4.24 -7.54 0.43
CA GLY A 117 5.02 -8.10 1.53
C GLY A 117 4.38 -9.35 2.13
N GLU A 118 5.22 -10.21 2.67
CA GLU A 118 4.85 -11.41 3.43
C GLU A 118 5.73 -11.52 4.66
N ASP A 119 5.21 -12.14 5.71
CA ASP A 119 5.98 -12.35 6.94
C ASP A 119 7.25 -13.15 6.65
N GLY A 120 8.37 -12.66 7.14
CA GLY A 120 9.68 -13.26 6.90
C GLY A 120 10.32 -12.93 5.55
N MET A 121 9.67 -12.11 4.69
CA MET A 121 10.27 -11.67 3.43
C MET A 121 11.56 -10.87 3.67
N GLN A 122 12.56 -11.13 2.86
CA GLN A 122 13.82 -10.39 2.85
C GLN A 122 13.97 -9.65 1.53
N VAL A 123 14.31 -8.37 1.61
CA VAL A 123 14.59 -7.52 0.44
C VAL A 123 16.04 -7.12 0.47
N SER A 124 16.78 -7.49 -0.58
CA SER A 124 18.18 -7.09 -0.75
C SER A 124 18.25 -5.84 -1.60
N LEU A 125 18.92 -4.82 -1.09
CA LEU A 125 19.25 -3.61 -1.84
C LEU A 125 20.70 -3.73 -2.32
N PRO A 126 20.92 -3.98 -3.61
CA PRO A 126 22.29 -4.12 -4.12
C PRO A 126 23.08 -2.83 -3.86
N THR A 127 24.28 -2.97 -3.32
CA THR A 127 25.22 -1.86 -3.23
C THR A 127 25.74 -1.51 -4.62
N PRO A 128 26.03 -0.23 -4.88
CA PRO A 128 26.65 0.17 -6.15
C PRO A 128 27.98 -0.52 -6.39
#